data_35dce77df21ca6e3e5da41d541eb2105
#
_entry.id   35dce77df21ca6e3e5da41d541eb2105
#
_cell.length_a   1.000
_cell.length_b   1.000
_cell.length_c   1.000
_cell.angle_alpha   90.00
_cell.angle_beta   90.00
_cell.angle_gamma   90.00
#
_symmetry.space_group_name_H-M   'P 1'
#
loop_
_entity.id
_entity.type
_entity.pdbx_description
1 polymer ?
#
loop_
_entity_poly.entity_id
_entity_poly.type
_entity_poly.pdbx_seq_one_letter_code
_entity_poly.pdbx_strand_id
1 'polypeptide(L)'
;MKQSFVIASTVATAVAMVVSLAAQNPAQGPAAQAAKPRGATAPPEQSAVKPVNFLPNPYETVRNFGPLPNGRTWGSVSAVDIDPDGKSVWTADRCGSNSCAGSSVDPIIKFDANGNILKMFGAGQILWPHGMDVDKQGNVWVVDARVPTADELKKFPDWANKGNTVTKFSPEGKVLLVLGTGGKTGAPPAAFTEPNDVVIAPDGSIFVAESHSAQYIDEPTPEAVGRISKFSPDGTFIKSFGTYGYGPSQFRGPHSLAFDSKGRLFVADRGNRRIQIFDQEGKHLDSWYQFSRISGIHIAADDTLYAIDSESDDNYNPGWRKGLRVGSAKTGEVWYFVPEHVSKRASGMGGFGSMGEGVTADAQGNVYAGEVGPIQGLTKFVPRLKK
;
A
#
# COMPACT_ATOMS: atom_id res chain seq x y z
N MET A 1 -34.08 -76.83 -24.92
CA MET A 1 -32.82 -76.26 -25.44
C MET A 1 -33.06 -74.84 -25.98
N LYS A 2 -32.84 -73.84 -25.21
CA LYS A 2 -32.75 -72.42 -25.67
C LYS A 2 -31.72 -71.77 -24.79
N GLN A 3 -30.57 -71.44 -25.33
CA GLN A 3 -29.51 -70.70 -24.68
C GLN A 3 -29.85 -69.21 -24.73
N SER A 4 -29.87 -68.57 -23.58
CA SER A 4 -30.00 -67.13 -23.48
C SER A 4 -28.61 -66.52 -23.28
N PHE A 5 -28.20 -65.67 -24.21
CA PHE A 5 -26.99 -64.83 -24.09
C PHE A 5 -27.31 -63.62 -23.18
N VAL A 6 -26.53 -63.46 -22.11
CA VAL A 6 -26.54 -62.23 -21.29
C VAL A 6 -25.44 -61.35 -21.82
N ILE A 7 -25.81 -60.19 -22.33
CA ILE A 7 -24.88 -59.11 -22.72
C ILE A 7 -24.65 -58.24 -21.45
N ALA A 8 -23.46 -58.28 -20.91
CA ALA A 8 -23.04 -57.36 -19.83
C ALA A 8 -22.64 -56.01 -20.47
N SER A 9 -23.40 -54.98 -20.15
CA SER A 9 -23.08 -53.59 -20.52
C SER A 9 -22.26 -52.96 -19.42
N THR A 10 -20.98 -52.73 -19.67
CA THR A 10 -20.09 -51.95 -18.80
C THR A 10 -20.32 -50.48 -19.03
N VAL A 11 -20.96 -49.82 -18.07
CA VAL A 11 -21.05 -48.34 -18.03
C VAL A 11 -19.77 -47.84 -17.44
N ALA A 12 -18.94 -47.19 -18.24
CA ALA A 12 -17.78 -46.45 -17.78
C ALA A 12 -18.22 -45.09 -17.25
N THR A 13 -18.19 -44.92 -15.92
CA THR A 13 -18.45 -43.63 -15.28
C THR A 13 -17.16 -42.78 -15.36
N ALA A 14 -17.16 -41.80 -16.25
CA ALA A 14 -16.11 -40.80 -16.27
C ALA A 14 -16.31 -39.86 -15.06
N VAL A 15 -15.45 -39.97 -14.06
CA VAL A 15 -15.35 -38.98 -12.99
C VAL A 15 -14.58 -37.81 -13.53
N ALA A 16 -15.29 -36.72 -13.83
CA ALA A 16 -14.67 -35.44 -14.11
C ALA A 16 -14.14 -34.88 -12.79
N MET A 17 -12.82 -34.94 -12.58
CA MET A 17 -12.17 -34.15 -11.54
C MET A 17 -12.24 -32.68 -11.93
N VAL A 18 -13.11 -31.94 -11.30
CA VAL A 18 -13.04 -30.49 -11.30
C VAL A 18 -11.88 -30.11 -10.39
N VAL A 19 -10.72 -29.80 -10.98
CA VAL A 19 -9.63 -29.18 -10.26
C VAL A 19 -10.02 -27.73 -10.10
N SER A 20 -10.56 -27.36 -8.91
CA SER A 20 -10.67 -25.97 -8.52
C SER A 20 -9.25 -25.45 -8.27
N LEU A 21 -8.70 -24.66 -9.19
CA LEU A 21 -7.54 -23.81 -8.90
C LEU A 21 -8.01 -22.75 -7.89
N ALA A 22 -7.82 -23.04 -6.61
CA ALA A 22 -7.82 -21.99 -5.61
C ALA A 22 -6.61 -21.09 -5.90
N ALA A 23 -6.89 -19.84 -6.23
CA ALA A 23 -5.84 -18.80 -6.34
C ALA A 23 -5.09 -18.74 -5.00
N GLN A 24 -3.88 -19.29 -4.96
CA GLN A 24 -3.00 -19.17 -3.81
C GLN A 24 -2.49 -17.73 -3.79
N ASN A 25 -3.05 -16.92 -2.90
CA ASN A 25 -2.38 -15.68 -2.49
C ASN A 25 -0.99 -16.04 -1.95
N PRO A 26 0.10 -15.50 -2.49
CA PRO A 26 1.40 -15.73 -1.90
C PRO A 26 1.44 -15.03 -0.55
N ALA A 27 1.26 -15.81 0.52
CA ALA A 27 1.57 -15.35 1.86
C ALA A 27 3.03 -14.87 1.85
N GLN A 28 3.25 -13.60 2.15
CA GLN A 28 4.58 -13.04 2.41
C GLN A 28 5.11 -13.60 3.74
N GLY A 29 5.54 -14.85 3.72
CA GLY A 29 6.37 -15.48 4.74
C GLY A 29 7.78 -15.72 4.17
N PRO A 30 8.80 -16.04 4.97
CA PRO A 30 10.11 -16.36 4.47
C PRO A 30 10.07 -17.73 3.78
N ALA A 31 9.40 -17.82 2.63
CA ALA A 31 9.48 -18.97 1.75
C ALA A 31 10.63 -18.75 0.77
N ALA A 32 11.40 -19.78 0.57
CA ALA A 32 12.43 -19.83 -0.47
C ALA A 32 11.86 -19.28 -1.77
N GLN A 33 12.44 -18.18 -2.24
CA GLN A 33 12.03 -17.53 -3.47
C GLN A 33 12.26 -18.51 -4.63
N ALA A 34 11.18 -19.09 -5.16
CA ALA A 34 11.19 -19.48 -6.56
C ALA A 34 11.65 -18.25 -7.36
N ALA A 35 12.51 -18.45 -8.37
CA ALA A 35 13.00 -17.37 -9.21
C ALA A 35 11.80 -16.51 -9.62
N LYS A 36 11.78 -15.25 -9.15
CA LYS A 36 10.69 -14.32 -9.45
C LYS A 36 10.58 -14.20 -10.96
N PRO A 37 9.37 -14.21 -11.53
CA PRO A 37 9.21 -13.84 -12.93
C PRO A 37 9.96 -12.54 -13.16
N ARG A 38 10.72 -12.46 -14.23
CA ARG A 38 11.37 -11.20 -14.62
C ARG A 38 10.25 -10.18 -14.72
N GLY A 39 10.31 -9.14 -13.90
CA GLY A 39 9.31 -8.07 -13.92
C GLY A 39 9.11 -7.59 -15.34
N ALA A 40 7.87 -7.30 -15.70
CA ALA A 40 7.51 -6.80 -17.01
C ALA A 40 8.53 -5.76 -17.48
N THR A 41 8.86 -5.82 -18.75
CA THR A 41 9.71 -4.80 -19.38
C THR A 41 9.14 -3.43 -19.07
N ALA A 42 10.02 -2.52 -18.61
CA ALA A 42 9.60 -1.15 -18.34
C ALA A 42 8.86 -0.58 -19.55
N PRO A 43 7.78 0.20 -19.36
CA PRO A 43 7.18 0.93 -20.45
C PRO A 43 8.25 1.73 -21.21
N PRO A 44 8.16 1.89 -22.55
CA PRO A 44 9.16 2.60 -23.34
C PRO A 44 9.46 4.01 -22.77
N GLU A 45 8.46 4.68 -22.26
CA GLU A 45 8.57 6.02 -21.64
C GLU A 45 9.46 6.01 -20.40
N GLN A 46 9.41 4.96 -19.59
CA GLN A 46 10.29 4.83 -18.42
C GLN A 46 11.74 4.57 -18.83
N SER A 47 11.97 3.79 -19.88
CA SER A 47 13.34 3.51 -20.36
C SER A 47 14.04 4.77 -20.87
N ALA A 48 13.30 5.81 -21.25
CA ALA A 48 13.83 7.10 -21.67
C ALA A 48 14.28 7.98 -20.48
N VAL A 49 13.84 7.67 -19.26
CA VAL A 49 14.17 8.46 -18.05
C VAL A 49 15.40 7.89 -17.36
N LYS A 50 16.43 8.72 -17.22
CA LYS A 50 17.64 8.33 -16.48
C LYS A 50 17.35 8.19 -14.99
N PRO A 51 17.91 7.16 -14.30
CA PRO A 51 17.75 7.00 -12.86
C PRO A 51 18.24 8.21 -12.06
N VAL A 52 17.39 8.71 -11.16
CA VAL A 52 17.68 9.85 -10.29
C VAL A 52 18.12 9.30 -8.93
N ASN A 53 19.43 8.94 -8.83
CA ASN A 53 20.00 8.27 -7.64
C ASN A 53 21.10 9.07 -6.94
N PHE A 54 21.49 10.23 -7.48
CA PHE A 54 22.73 10.93 -7.07
C PHE A 54 22.51 12.42 -6.76
N LEU A 55 21.27 12.80 -6.48
CA LEU A 55 20.97 14.15 -6.04
C LEU A 55 21.43 14.36 -4.59
N PRO A 56 21.62 15.63 -4.16
CA PRO A 56 21.97 15.94 -2.77
C PRO A 56 20.99 15.32 -1.77
N ASN A 57 21.50 14.88 -0.63
CA ASN A 57 20.71 14.45 0.53
C ASN A 57 20.78 15.51 1.64
N PRO A 58 19.76 16.35 1.82
CA PRO A 58 19.75 17.37 2.88
C PRO A 58 19.19 16.85 4.21
N TYR A 59 18.93 15.55 4.36
CA TYR A 59 18.31 14.99 5.55
C TYR A 59 19.31 14.21 6.40
N GLU A 60 19.06 14.23 7.71
CA GLU A 60 19.62 13.30 8.67
C GLU A 60 18.59 12.22 9.00
N THR A 61 19.04 10.97 9.08
CA THR A 61 18.16 9.82 9.35
C THR A 61 18.14 9.51 10.84
N VAL A 62 16.97 9.59 11.47
CA VAL A 62 16.71 9.19 12.85
C VAL A 62 15.93 7.86 12.83
N ARG A 63 16.60 6.80 13.31
CA ARG A 63 16.06 5.44 13.34
C ARG A 63 15.30 5.18 14.63
N ASN A 64 14.37 4.21 14.56
CA ASN A 64 13.58 3.79 15.72
C ASN A 64 12.80 4.95 16.36
N PHE A 65 12.19 5.78 15.53
CA PHE A 65 11.31 6.84 16.02
C PHE A 65 10.04 6.22 16.62
N GLY A 66 9.62 6.72 17.79
CA GLY A 66 8.40 6.24 18.44
C GLY A 66 8.56 4.86 19.12
N PRO A 67 9.29 4.73 20.23
CA PRO A 67 9.40 3.46 20.92
C PRO A 67 8.03 3.00 21.45
N LEU A 68 7.75 1.70 21.34
CA LEU A 68 6.50 1.11 21.80
C LEU A 68 6.58 0.73 23.29
N PRO A 69 5.44 0.74 24.02
CA PRO A 69 5.43 0.50 25.45
C PRO A 69 5.55 -0.99 25.78
N ASN A 70 5.89 -1.29 27.04
CA ASN A 70 5.84 -2.63 27.63
C ASN A 70 6.65 -3.70 26.89
N GLY A 71 7.76 -3.31 26.24
CA GLY A 71 8.59 -4.25 25.49
C GLY A 71 7.98 -4.73 24.17
N ARG A 72 6.88 -4.13 23.71
CA ARG A 72 6.30 -4.39 22.39
C ARG A 72 7.32 -4.03 21.31
N THR A 73 7.47 -4.91 20.34
CA THR A 73 8.26 -4.66 19.14
C THR A 73 7.36 -4.16 18.00
N TRP A 74 7.92 -3.38 17.11
CA TRP A 74 7.27 -3.02 15.87
C TRP A 74 7.04 -4.25 14.99
N GLY A 75 5.88 -4.31 14.34
CA GLY A 75 5.64 -5.13 13.17
C GLY A 75 5.90 -4.35 11.88
N SER A 76 5.44 -4.87 10.76
CA SER A 76 5.45 -4.14 9.50
C SER A 76 4.56 -2.91 9.56
N VAL A 77 5.09 -1.76 9.13
CA VAL A 77 4.38 -0.48 9.08
C VAL A 77 4.36 0.01 7.64
N SER A 78 3.18 0.14 7.05
CA SER A 78 2.99 0.73 5.72
C SER A 78 2.10 1.96 5.74
N ALA A 79 1.26 2.09 6.78
CA ALA A 79 0.35 3.20 6.97
C ALA A 79 0.98 4.28 7.86
N VAL A 80 1.10 5.49 7.35
CA VAL A 80 1.57 6.66 8.09
C VAL A 80 0.98 7.92 7.49
N ASP A 81 0.49 8.82 8.35
CA ASP A 81 0.04 10.14 7.92
C ASP A 81 0.19 11.19 9.01
N ILE A 82 0.19 12.47 8.61
CA ILE A 82 0.34 13.61 9.50
C ILE A 82 -1.03 14.04 10.06
N ASP A 83 -1.06 14.36 11.34
CA ASP A 83 -2.26 14.95 11.96
C ASP A 83 -2.49 16.39 11.47
N PRO A 84 -3.75 16.88 11.40
CA PRO A 84 -4.04 18.27 11.07
C PRO A 84 -3.35 19.33 11.92
N ASP A 85 -2.80 18.94 13.09
CA ASP A 85 -1.95 19.82 13.91
C ASP A 85 -0.60 20.15 13.26
N GLY A 86 -0.24 19.47 12.16
CA GLY A 86 1.00 19.63 11.41
C GLY A 86 2.26 19.18 12.12
N LYS A 87 2.13 18.40 13.20
CA LYS A 87 3.26 17.98 14.08
C LYS A 87 3.19 16.54 14.52
N SER A 88 1.99 16.06 14.88
CA SER A 88 1.78 14.69 15.34
C SER A 88 1.66 13.75 14.16
N VAL A 89 2.15 12.53 14.28
CA VAL A 89 2.10 11.52 13.22
C VAL A 89 1.26 10.32 13.66
N TRP A 90 0.37 9.89 12.80
CA TRP A 90 -0.38 8.67 12.93
C TRP A 90 0.30 7.55 12.16
N THR A 91 0.18 6.34 12.66
CA THR A 91 0.67 5.15 11.98
C THR A 91 -0.17 3.93 12.35
N ALA A 92 -0.14 2.91 11.50
CA ALA A 92 -0.72 1.61 11.83
C ALA A 92 0.33 0.51 11.66
N ASP A 93 0.56 -0.22 12.76
CA ASP A 93 1.49 -1.33 12.90
C ASP A 93 0.76 -2.67 12.73
N ARG A 94 1.36 -3.61 12.05
CA ARG A 94 0.82 -4.97 11.92
C ARG A 94 1.10 -5.83 13.16
N CYS A 95 0.85 -5.24 14.35
CA CYS A 95 0.80 -5.91 15.65
C CYS A 95 2.07 -6.68 16.04
N GLY A 96 3.26 -6.09 15.79
CA GLY A 96 4.54 -6.75 16.09
C GLY A 96 4.90 -7.89 15.12
N SER A 97 4.18 -7.99 14.00
CA SER A 97 4.29 -9.07 13.01
C SER A 97 4.07 -8.51 11.60
N ASN A 98 3.59 -9.32 10.66
CA ASN A 98 3.07 -8.89 9.37
C ASN A 98 1.54 -9.16 9.26
N SER A 99 0.86 -9.28 10.39
CA SER A 99 -0.60 -9.45 10.48
C SER A 99 -1.06 -9.23 11.90
N CYS A 100 -2.26 -8.67 12.08
CA CYS A 100 -2.93 -8.54 13.38
C CYS A 100 -3.87 -9.72 13.70
N ALA A 101 -3.93 -10.77 12.88
CA ALA A 101 -4.79 -11.92 13.16
C ALA A 101 -4.50 -12.51 14.55
N GLY A 102 -5.53 -12.59 15.37
CA GLY A 102 -5.46 -13.10 16.76
C GLY A 102 -4.77 -12.16 17.76
N SER A 103 -4.38 -10.95 17.36
CA SER A 103 -3.72 -9.98 18.24
C SER A 103 -4.75 -9.15 19.02
N SER A 104 -4.41 -8.83 20.25
CA SER A 104 -5.18 -7.94 21.13
C SER A 104 -4.52 -6.56 21.33
N VAL A 105 -3.42 -6.27 20.61
CA VAL A 105 -2.76 -4.97 20.72
C VAL A 105 -3.39 -3.92 19.80
N ASP A 106 -3.37 -2.68 20.21
CA ASP A 106 -3.84 -1.56 19.41
C ASP A 106 -2.87 -1.26 18.25
N PRO A 107 -3.27 -1.44 16.98
CA PRO A 107 -2.39 -1.23 15.84
C PRO A 107 -2.26 0.24 15.45
N ILE A 108 -3.27 1.08 15.69
CA ILE A 108 -3.29 2.49 15.28
C ILE A 108 -2.72 3.32 16.40
N ILE A 109 -1.66 4.11 16.11
CA ILE A 109 -0.87 4.80 17.11
C ILE A 109 -0.64 6.24 16.65
N LYS A 110 -0.84 7.20 17.55
CA LYS A 110 -0.46 8.61 17.38
C LYS A 110 0.77 8.93 18.20
N PHE A 111 1.76 9.57 17.60
CA PHE A 111 2.96 10.09 18.24
C PHE A 111 3.01 11.60 18.18
N ASP A 112 3.62 12.23 19.19
CA ASP A 112 4.06 13.63 19.08
C ASP A 112 5.34 13.74 18.24
N ALA A 113 5.79 14.98 17.97
CA ALA A 113 7.00 15.26 17.19
C ALA A 113 8.30 14.70 17.82
N ASN A 114 8.29 14.31 19.11
CA ASN A 114 9.41 13.72 19.83
C ASN A 114 9.36 12.19 19.88
N GLY A 115 8.28 11.57 19.37
CA GLY A 115 8.07 10.13 19.39
C GLY A 115 7.39 9.61 20.67
N ASN A 116 6.81 10.47 21.51
CA ASN A 116 5.98 10.03 22.61
C ASN A 116 4.60 9.63 22.12
N ILE A 117 4.08 8.53 22.64
CA ILE A 117 2.74 8.04 22.29
C ILE A 117 1.70 8.97 22.91
N LEU A 118 0.82 9.50 22.08
CA LEU A 118 -0.33 10.31 22.50
C LEU A 118 -1.60 9.46 22.59
N LYS A 119 -1.76 8.48 21.68
CA LYS A 119 -2.96 7.65 21.62
C LYS A 119 -2.69 6.30 20.95
N MET A 120 -3.46 5.29 21.33
CA MET A 120 -3.48 3.97 20.70
C MET A 120 -4.91 3.41 20.69
N PHE A 121 -5.32 2.76 19.60
CA PHE A 121 -6.62 2.07 19.52
C PHE A 121 -6.65 1.06 18.34
N GLY A 122 -7.78 0.35 18.20
CA GLY A 122 -8.07 -0.49 17.04
C GLY A 122 -7.80 -1.97 17.23
N ALA A 123 -7.52 -2.43 18.47
CA ALA A 123 -7.35 -3.85 18.77
C ALA A 123 -8.50 -4.70 18.23
N GLY A 124 -8.18 -5.78 17.50
CA GLY A 124 -9.16 -6.69 16.94
C GLY A 124 -10.01 -6.14 15.79
N GLN A 125 -9.76 -4.93 15.31
CA GLN A 125 -10.57 -4.28 14.27
C GLN A 125 -9.96 -4.38 12.87
N ILE A 126 -8.66 -4.28 12.73
CA ILE A 126 -7.92 -4.28 11.46
C ILE A 126 -7.00 -5.50 11.40
N LEU A 127 -7.05 -6.22 10.28
CA LEU A 127 -6.24 -7.42 10.04
C LEU A 127 -4.86 -7.07 9.49
N TRP A 128 -4.83 -6.26 8.44
CA TRP A 128 -3.62 -5.97 7.67
C TRP A 128 -3.60 -4.51 7.21
N PRO A 129 -3.33 -3.58 8.15
CA PRO A 129 -3.28 -2.16 7.81
C PRO A 129 -2.25 -1.90 6.71
N HIS A 130 -2.63 -1.07 5.71
CA HIS A 130 -1.77 -0.78 4.56
C HIS A 130 -1.66 0.71 4.27
N GLY A 131 -2.72 1.38 3.84
CA GLY A 131 -2.77 2.82 3.62
C GLY A 131 -3.53 3.55 4.71
N MET A 132 -3.31 4.85 4.83
CA MET A 132 -3.93 5.72 5.85
C MET A 132 -4.04 7.15 5.33
N ASP A 133 -5.10 7.83 5.75
CA ASP A 133 -5.27 9.28 5.61
C ASP A 133 -5.88 9.86 6.89
N VAL A 134 -5.53 11.08 7.23
CA VAL A 134 -6.11 11.79 8.37
C VAL A 134 -6.84 13.03 7.86
N ASP A 135 -8.17 13.01 7.94
CA ASP A 135 -8.98 14.10 7.42
C ASP A 135 -8.85 15.38 8.26
N LYS A 136 -9.32 16.50 7.72
CA LYS A 136 -9.23 17.83 8.37
C LYS A 136 -9.90 17.91 9.74
N GLN A 137 -10.78 16.97 10.07
CA GLN A 137 -11.42 16.84 11.38
C GLN A 137 -10.61 15.97 12.35
N GLY A 138 -9.47 15.42 11.90
CA GLY A 138 -8.61 14.51 12.66
C GLY A 138 -9.14 13.08 12.70
N ASN A 139 -10.14 12.72 11.87
CA ASN A 139 -10.56 11.32 11.76
C ASN A 139 -9.51 10.53 10.99
N VAL A 140 -9.26 9.32 11.46
CA VAL A 140 -8.24 8.44 10.90
C VAL A 140 -8.89 7.40 10.00
N TRP A 141 -8.53 7.43 8.73
CA TRP A 141 -8.96 6.46 7.74
C TRP A 141 -7.88 5.40 7.57
N VAL A 142 -8.24 4.13 7.69
CA VAL A 142 -7.28 3.01 7.59
C VAL A 142 -7.81 1.98 6.60
N VAL A 143 -6.93 1.60 5.70
CA VAL A 143 -7.18 0.51 4.75
C VAL A 143 -6.76 -0.82 5.37
N ASP A 144 -7.67 -1.79 5.36
CA ASP A 144 -7.42 -3.19 5.72
C ASP A 144 -7.30 -4.00 4.41
N ALA A 145 -6.09 -4.22 3.93
CA ALA A 145 -5.80 -4.45 2.52
C ALA A 145 -5.97 -5.89 2.04
N ARG A 146 -6.23 -6.86 2.89
CA ARG A 146 -6.45 -8.25 2.47
C ARG A 146 -7.39 -9.00 3.38
N VAL A 147 -8.01 -10.04 2.88
CA VAL A 147 -8.73 -11.03 3.70
C VAL A 147 -7.76 -11.94 4.46
N PRO A 148 -8.19 -12.61 5.54
CA PRO A 148 -7.36 -13.57 6.25
C PRO A 148 -6.93 -14.72 5.34
N THR A 149 -5.71 -15.21 5.54
CA THR A 149 -5.23 -16.43 4.88
C THR A 149 -5.90 -17.67 5.46
N ALA A 150 -5.88 -18.79 4.74
CA ALA A 150 -6.42 -20.05 5.23
C ALA A 150 -5.78 -20.50 6.55
N ASP A 151 -4.48 -20.25 6.74
CA ASP A 151 -3.77 -20.61 7.96
C ASP A 151 -4.10 -19.69 9.14
N GLU A 152 -4.37 -18.40 8.88
CA GLU A 152 -4.88 -17.47 9.88
C GLU A 152 -6.30 -17.91 10.32
N LEU A 153 -7.17 -18.27 9.39
CA LEU A 153 -8.53 -18.72 9.72
C LEU A 153 -8.58 -20.04 10.51
N LYS A 154 -7.65 -20.96 10.25
CA LYS A 154 -7.52 -22.19 11.07
C LYS A 154 -7.20 -21.86 12.52
N LYS A 155 -6.39 -20.83 12.77
CA LYS A 155 -5.95 -20.43 14.12
C LYS A 155 -6.92 -19.46 14.78
N PHE A 156 -7.52 -18.58 14.00
CA PHE A 156 -8.33 -17.45 14.43
C PHE A 156 -9.60 -17.34 13.58
N PRO A 157 -10.56 -18.28 13.71
CA PRO A 157 -11.76 -18.32 12.87
C PRO A 157 -12.64 -17.07 13.00
N ASP A 158 -12.60 -16.38 14.14
CA ASP A 158 -13.36 -15.15 14.40
C ASP A 158 -12.92 -13.97 13.51
N TRP A 159 -11.76 -14.09 12.82
CA TRP A 159 -11.26 -13.09 11.90
C TRP A 159 -11.81 -13.22 10.47
N ALA A 160 -12.71 -14.18 10.21
CA ALA A 160 -13.27 -14.44 8.87
C ALA A 160 -13.94 -13.22 8.21
N ASN A 161 -14.44 -12.27 9.03
CA ASN A 161 -15.11 -11.06 8.57
C ASN A 161 -14.20 -9.81 8.62
N LYS A 162 -12.88 -9.98 8.52
CA LYS A 162 -11.89 -8.88 8.51
C LYS A 162 -11.24 -8.76 7.15
N GLY A 163 -10.71 -7.58 6.89
CA GLY A 163 -9.94 -7.29 5.66
C GLY A 163 -10.78 -6.87 4.46
N ASN A 164 -10.11 -6.31 3.47
CA ASN A 164 -10.69 -5.69 2.27
C ASN A 164 -11.73 -4.60 2.58
N THR A 165 -11.42 -3.74 3.57
CA THR A 165 -12.27 -2.62 3.96
C THR A 165 -11.46 -1.33 4.10
N VAL A 166 -12.17 -0.20 4.07
CA VAL A 166 -11.64 1.09 4.52
C VAL A 166 -12.49 1.55 5.70
N THR A 167 -11.85 1.78 6.84
CA THR A 167 -12.52 2.16 8.08
C THR A 167 -12.15 3.58 8.49
N LYS A 168 -13.17 4.41 8.73
CA LYS A 168 -13.02 5.74 9.35
C LYS A 168 -13.18 5.61 10.85
N PHE A 169 -12.20 6.08 11.59
CA PHE A 169 -12.24 6.21 13.05
C PHE A 169 -12.32 7.67 13.47
N SER A 170 -13.01 7.96 14.55
CA SER A 170 -12.84 9.26 15.23
C SER A 170 -11.41 9.36 15.81
N PRO A 171 -10.95 10.58 16.19
CA PRO A 171 -9.67 10.73 16.87
C PRO A 171 -9.56 9.91 18.16
N GLU A 172 -10.69 9.51 18.77
CA GLU A 172 -10.76 8.68 19.99
C GLU A 172 -10.82 7.16 19.69
N GLY A 173 -10.82 6.76 18.39
CA GLY A 173 -10.85 5.35 17.99
C GLY A 173 -12.24 4.74 17.84
N LYS A 174 -13.32 5.56 17.85
CA LYS A 174 -14.67 5.07 17.55
C LYS A 174 -14.82 4.89 16.04
N VAL A 175 -15.30 3.73 15.59
CA VAL A 175 -15.68 3.50 14.19
C VAL A 175 -16.85 4.41 13.80
N LEU A 176 -16.65 5.21 12.77
CA LEU A 176 -17.64 6.14 12.23
C LEU A 176 -18.26 5.66 10.90
N LEU A 177 -17.44 5.01 10.04
CA LEU A 177 -17.85 4.51 8.74
C LEU A 177 -16.97 3.31 8.36
N VAL A 178 -17.56 2.34 7.64
CA VAL A 178 -16.83 1.25 7.01
C VAL A 178 -17.27 1.16 5.55
N LEU A 179 -16.35 1.22 4.62
CA LEU A 179 -16.57 0.97 3.20
C LEU A 179 -16.15 -0.47 2.88
N GLY A 180 -16.94 -1.14 2.04
CA GLY A 180 -16.77 -2.54 1.72
C GLY A 180 -17.34 -3.48 2.78
N THR A 181 -17.24 -4.80 2.53
CA THR A 181 -17.70 -5.85 3.45
C THR A 181 -16.51 -6.69 3.88
N GLY A 182 -16.20 -6.69 5.15
CA GLY A 182 -15.07 -7.43 5.72
C GLY A 182 -15.12 -8.93 5.37
N GLY A 183 -13.96 -9.49 5.02
CA GLY A 183 -13.82 -10.88 4.59
C GLY A 183 -14.30 -11.17 3.17
N LYS A 184 -14.71 -10.14 2.41
CA LYS A 184 -15.16 -10.29 1.02
C LYS A 184 -14.18 -9.66 0.05
N THR A 185 -14.06 -10.27 -1.12
CA THR A 185 -13.31 -9.73 -2.26
C THR A 185 -14.29 -9.46 -3.41
N GLY A 186 -14.15 -8.31 -4.08
CA GLY A 186 -15.06 -7.95 -5.15
C GLY A 186 -14.92 -6.51 -5.62
N ALA A 187 -16.03 -5.93 -6.07
CA ALA A 187 -16.09 -4.56 -6.55
C ALA A 187 -16.96 -3.66 -5.66
N PRO A 188 -16.63 -2.36 -5.53
CA PRO A 188 -17.47 -1.38 -4.86
C PRO A 188 -18.87 -1.29 -5.49
N PRO A 189 -19.89 -0.96 -4.71
CA PRO A 189 -19.81 -0.60 -3.29
C PRO A 189 -19.73 -1.78 -2.32
N ALA A 190 -19.99 -3.02 -2.79
CA ALA A 190 -20.17 -4.17 -1.90
C ALA A 190 -18.88 -4.66 -1.26
N ALA A 191 -17.77 -4.60 -1.99
CA ALA A 191 -16.47 -5.10 -1.53
C ALA A 191 -15.33 -4.36 -2.24
N PHE A 192 -14.10 -4.64 -1.82
CA PHE A 192 -12.87 -4.24 -2.49
C PHE A 192 -12.05 -5.48 -2.88
N THR A 193 -11.11 -5.28 -3.81
CA THR A 193 -10.09 -6.26 -4.15
C THR A 193 -8.74 -5.71 -3.73
N GLU A 194 -8.23 -6.16 -2.59
CA GLU A 194 -6.94 -5.73 -2.03
C GLU A 194 -6.77 -4.19 -2.07
N PRO A 195 -7.58 -3.42 -1.33
CA PRO A 195 -7.43 -1.97 -1.30
C PRO A 195 -6.05 -1.60 -0.75
N ASN A 196 -5.38 -0.63 -1.36
CA ASN A 196 -4.01 -0.23 -1.01
C ASN A 196 -3.98 1.02 -0.17
N ASP A 197 -4.67 2.06 -0.63
CA ASP A 197 -4.60 3.37 -0.02
C ASP A 197 -5.94 4.09 -0.11
N VAL A 198 -6.11 5.07 0.75
CA VAL A 198 -7.25 5.97 0.81
C VAL A 198 -6.76 7.40 0.94
N VAL A 199 -7.41 8.33 0.25
CA VAL A 199 -7.16 9.77 0.41
C VAL A 199 -8.48 10.54 0.39
N ILE A 200 -8.60 11.56 1.23
CA ILE A 200 -9.78 12.41 1.33
C ILE A 200 -9.53 13.72 0.58
N ALA A 201 -10.33 13.95 -0.45
CA ALA A 201 -10.26 15.17 -1.25
C ALA A 201 -10.66 16.42 -0.43
N PRO A 202 -10.30 17.64 -0.88
CA PRO A 202 -10.66 18.87 -0.18
C PRO A 202 -12.17 19.08 0.04
N ASP A 203 -13.02 18.51 -0.82
CA ASP A 203 -14.48 18.53 -0.74
C ASP A 203 -15.06 17.41 0.15
N GLY A 204 -14.20 16.54 0.69
CA GLY A 204 -14.56 15.38 1.50
C GLY A 204 -14.83 14.10 0.71
N SER A 205 -14.77 14.13 -0.62
CA SER A 205 -14.86 12.91 -1.43
C SER A 205 -13.74 11.94 -1.08
N ILE A 206 -14.06 10.64 -1.06
CA ILE A 206 -13.14 9.58 -0.65
C ILE A 206 -12.64 8.87 -1.90
N PHE A 207 -11.32 8.70 -2.04
CA PHE A 207 -10.71 7.93 -3.12
C PHE A 207 -9.96 6.74 -2.56
N VAL A 208 -10.18 5.55 -3.13
CA VAL A 208 -9.57 4.29 -2.70
C VAL A 208 -8.86 3.65 -3.88
N ALA A 209 -7.58 3.34 -3.73
CA ALA A 209 -6.79 2.57 -4.69
C ALA A 209 -6.92 1.08 -4.40
N GLU A 210 -7.02 0.24 -5.45
CA GLU A 210 -7.22 -1.20 -5.31
C GLU A 210 -6.24 -2.02 -6.14
N SER A 211 -5.93 -3.18 -5.60
CA SER A 211 -5.21 -4.32 -6.16
C SER A 211 -3.71 -4.29 -5.93
N HIS A 212 -3.34 -4.61 -4.69
CA HIS A 212 -1.94 -4.71 -4.26
C HIS A 212 -1.12 -5.73 -5.07
N SER A 213 -1.68 -6.91 -5.31
CA SER A 213 -0.97 -8.00 -6.01
C SER A 213 -0.82 -7.77 -7.51
N ALA A 214 -1.59 -6.86 -8.13
CA ALA A 214 -1.52 -6.59 -9.57
C ALA A 214 -0.13 -6.12 -10.04
N GLN A 215 0.68 -5.56 -9.15
CA GLN A 215 2.06 -5.17 -9.46
C GLN A 215 2.99 -6.34 -9.83
N TYR A 216 2.62 -7.57 -9.49
CA TYR A 216 3.38 -8.80 -9.76
C TYR A 216 2.81 -9.61 -10.93
N ILE A 217 1.70 -9.17 -11.52
CA ILE A 217 1.07 -9.80 -12.68
C ILE A 217 1.70 -9.19 -13.94
N ASP A 218 2.22 -10.00 -14.84
CA ASP A 218 2.82 -9.52 -16.09
C ASP A 218 1.82 -9.54 -17.25
N GLU A 219 0.92 -10.53 -17.29
CA GLU A 219 -0.12 -10.62 -18.29
C GLU A 219 -1.50 -10.40 -17.67
N PRO A 220 -2.40 -9.65 -18.33
CA PRO A 220 -3.74 -9.41 -17.82
C PRO A 220 -4.51 -10.73 -17.67
N THR A 221 -5.12 -10.92 -16.51
CA THR A 221 -6.10 -11.99 -16.26
C THR A 221 -7.47 -11.36 -16.04
N PRO A 222 -8.56 -12.11 -16.18
CA PRO A 222 -9.90 -11.59 -15.91
C PRO A 222 -10.07 -11.05 -14.48
N GLU A 223 -9.26 -11.55 -13.54
CA GLU A 223 -9.27 -11.17 -12.12
C GLU A 223 -8.34 -9.98 -11.81
N ALA A 224 -7.47 -9.60 -12.77
CA ALA A 224 -6.55 -8.50 -12.58
C ALA A 224 -7.32 -7.18 -12.46
N VAL A 225 -7.24 -6.58 -11.29
CA VAL A 225 -7.85 -5.29 -10.99
C VAL A 225 -6.77 -4.20 -10.99
N GLY A 226 -7.11 -3.02 -11.47
CA GLY A 226 -6.27 -1.83 -11.39
C GLY A 226 -7.20 -0.63 -11.46
N ARG A 227 -7.74 -0.17 -10.32
CA ARG A 227 -8.75 0.89 -10.32
C ARG A 227 -8.63 1.81 -9.12
N ILE A 228 -9.20 2.98 -9.29
CA ILE A 228 -9.46 3.95 -8.22
C ILE A 228 -10.97 4.09 -8.09
N SER A 229 -11.48 4.01 -6.87
CA SER A 229 -12.91 4.10 -6.56
C SER A 229 -13.20 5.40 -5.81
N LYS A 230 -14.20 6.16 -6.25
CA LYS A 230 -14.64 7.43 -5.66
C LYS A 230 -15.96 7.25 -4.93
N PHE A 231 -16.02 7.80 -3.72
CA PHE A 231 -17.22 7.84 -2.88
C PHE A 231 -17.47 9.29 -2.42
N SER A 232 -18.73 9.59 -2.10
CA SER A 232 -19.08 10.84 -1.42
C SER A 232 -18.63 10.84 0.06
N PRO A 233 -18.66 11.98 0.75
CA PRO A 233 -18.21 12.07 2.14
C PRO A 233 -18.97 11.17 3.13
N ASP A 234 -20.19 10.78 2.81
CA ASP A 234 -21.03 9.87 3.59
C ASP A 234 -20.78 8.37 3.25
N GLY A 235 -19.87 8.08 2.31
CA GLY A 235 -19.53 6.73 1.88
C GLY A 235 -20.40 6.16 0.76
N THR A 236 -21.28 6.97 0.14
CA THR A 236 -22.05 6.52 -1.02
C THR A 236 -21.12 6.38 -2.23
N PHE A 237 -21.13 5.22 -2.89
CA PHE A 237 -20.33 4.95 -4.07
C PHE A 237 -20.78 5.85 -5.24
N ILE A 238 -19.81 6.49 -5.89
CA ILE A 238 -20.05 7.36 -7.04
C ILE A 238 -19.66 6.64 -8.33
N LYS A 239 -18.37 6.22 -8.42
CA LYS A 239 -17.83 5.57 -9.62
C LYS A 239 -16.47 4.94 -9.33
N SER A 240 -16.01 4.12 -10.27
CA SER A 240 -14.60 3.73 -10.36
C SER A 240 -14.04 4.11 -11.73
N PHE A 241 -12.73 4.32 -11.80
CA PHE A 241 -12.00 4.53 -13.04
C PHE A 241 -10.68 3.77 -13.03
N GLY A 242 -10.12 3.56 -14.23
CA GLY A 242 -8.93 2.76 -14.43
C GLY A 242 -9.22 1.27 -14.62
N THR A 243 -8.26 0.60 -15.24
CA THR A 243 -8.24 -0.84 -15.47
C THR A 243 -6.83 -1.37 -15.27
N TYR A 244 -6.67 -2.69 -15.19
CA TYR A 244 -5.34 -3.29 -15.22
C TYR A 244 -4.64 -3.02 -16.56
N GLY A 245 -3.37 -2.66 -16.56
CA GLY A 245 -2.55 -2.49 -17.75
C GLY A 245 -1.44 -1.46 -17.65
N TYR A 246 -0.90 -1.05 -18.80
CA TYR A 246 0.33 -0.24 -18.90
C TYR A 246 0.08 1.18 -19.48
N GLY A 247 -1.03 1.39 -20.17
CA GLY A 247 -1.38 2.68 -20.80
C GLY A 247 -1.83 3.76 -19.80
N PRO A 248 -2.14 4.98 -20.28
CA PRO A 248 -2.79 5.99 -19.48
C PRO A 248 -4.12 5.48 -18.89
N SER A 249 -4.41 5.82 -17.65
CA SER A 249 -5.56 5.32 -16.88
C SER A 249 -5.60 3.79 -16.70
N GLN A 250 -4.48 3.11 -16.95
CA GLN A 250 -4.31 1.71 -16.59
C GLN A 250 -3.30 1.59 -15.47
N PHE A 251 -3.51 0.65 -14.54
CA PHE A 251 -2.70 0.51 -13.34
C PHE A 251 -2.21 -0.92 -13.15
N ARG A 252 -1.01 -1.04 -12.59
CA ARG A 252 -0.47 -2.30 -12.07
C ARG A 252 -0.12 -2.14 -10.59
N GLY A 253 -1.14 -2.25 -9.74
CA GLY A 253 -1.03 -1.99 -8.31
C GLY A 253 -0.86 -0.51 -7.99
N PRO A 254 -1.94 0.30 -8.14
CA PRO A 254 -1.96 1.67 -7.65
C PRO A 254 -1.80 1.62 -6.13
N HIS A 255 -0.67 2.12 -5.64
CA HIS A 255 -0.19 1.78 -4.30
C HIS A 255 -0.38 2.89 -3.27
N SER A 256 -0.31 4.14 -3.69
CA SER A 256 -0.53 5.30 -2.82
C SER A 256 -1.17 6.45 -3.58
N LEU A 257 -1.91 7.28 -2.86
CA LEU A 257 -2.70 8.40 -3.37
C LEU A 257 -2.35 9.69 -2.62
N ALA A 258 -2.31 10.82 -3.32
CA ALA A 258 -2.23 12.13 -2.69
C ALA A 258 -2.90 13.20 -3.56
N PHE A 259 -3.38 14.28 -2.93
CA PHE A 259 -3.85 15.47 -3.64
C PHE A 259 -2.83 16.59 -3.56
N ASP A 260 -2.67 17.34 -4.65
CA ASP A 260 -1.93 18.60 -4.63
C ASP A 260 -2.85 19.79 -4.27
N SER A 261 -2.26 20.99 -4.13
CA SER A 261 -2.99 22.21 -3.79
C SER A 261 -4.05 22.62 -4.81
N LYS A 262 -4.01 22.07 -6.03
CA LYS A 262 -4.98 22.31 -7.11
C LYS A 262 -6.08 21.24 -7.14
N GLY A 263 -6.07 20.28 -6.24
CA GLY A 263 -7.02 19.16 -6.20
C GLY A 263 -6.79 18.14 -7.30
N ARG A 264 -5.57 18.03 -7.87
CA ARG A 264 -5.20 16.94 -8.77
C ARG A 264 -4.84 15.71 -7.95
N LEU A 265 -5.36 14.56 -8.37
CA LEU A 265 -5.05 13.28 -7.75
C LEU A 265 -3.78 12.68 -8.35
N PHE A 266 -2.79 12.43 -7.50
CA PHE A 266 -1.57 11.72 -7.82
C PHE A 266 -1.70 10.27 -7.41
N VAL A 267 -1.39 9.35 -8.30
CA VAL A 267 -1.48 7.90 -8.09
C VAL A 267 -0.11 7.28 -8.30
N ALA A 268 0.47 6.72 -7.26
CA ALA A 268 1.68 5.90 -7.36
C ALA A 268 1.36 4.56 -8.03
N ASP A 269 1.50 4.49 -9.34
CA ASP A 269 1.29 3.29 -10.16
C ASP A 269 2.56 2.42 -10.12
N ARG A 270 2.74 1.73 -8.98
CA ARG A 270 3.98 1.09 -8.54
C ARG A 270 4.50 0.06 -9.52
N GLY A 271 3.64 -0.83 -10.01
CA GLY A 271 4.01 -1.86 -10.96
C GLY A 271 4.43 -1.30 -12.32
N ASN A 272 3.92 -0.13 -12.70
CA ASN A 272 4.31 0.60 -13.90
C ASN A 272 5.43 1.62 -13.66
N ARG A 273 5.94 1.74 -12.43
CA ARG A 273 7.10 2.57 -12.07
C ARG A 273 6.90 4.05 -12.43
N ARG A 274 5.70 4.58 -12.16
CA ARG A 274 5.32 5.97 -12.48
C ARG A 274 4.36 6.54 -11.46
N ILE A 275 4.21 7.86 -11.49
CA ILE A 275 3.06 8.54 -10.90
C ILE A 275 2.14 8.94 -12.05
N GLN A 276 0.86 8.59 -11.99
CA GLN A 276 -0.14 9.14 -12.88
C GLN A 276 -0.92 10.25 -12.18
N ILE A 277 -1.27 11.29 -12.91
CA ILE A 277 -1.97 12.48 -12.40
C ILE A 277 -3.33 12.58 -13.07
N PHE A 278 -4.37 12.79 -12.26
CA PHE A 278 -5.76 12.86 -12.69
C PHE A 278 -6.45 14.10 -12.16
N ASP A 279 -7.53 14.51 -12.81
CA ASP A 279 -8.54 15.31 -12.14
C ASP A 279 -9.43 14.43 -11.24
N GLN A 280 -10.29 15.06 -10.44
CA GLN A 280 -11.16 14.33 -9.51
C GLN A 280 -12.29 13.55 -10.22
N GLU A 281 -12.44 13.74 -11.53
CA GLU A 281 -13.37 12.99 -12.35
C GLU A 281 -12.70 11.77 -13.02
N GLY A 282 -11.41 11.51 -12.73
CA GLY A 282 -10.65 10.37 -13.24
C GLY A 282 -10.13 10.57 -14.66
N LYS A 283 -10.12 11.80 -15.16
CA LYS A 283 -9.48 12.13 -16.44
C LYS A 283 -7.98 12.19 -16.22
N HIS A 284 -7.24 11.38 -16.98
CA HIS A 284 -5.78 11.39 -16.99
C HIS A 284 -5.26 12.73 -17.50
N LEU A 285 -4.32 13.33 -16.76
CA LEU A 285 -3.68 14.60 -17.08
C LEU A 285 -2.22 14.44 -17.49
N ASP A 286 -1.45 13.59 -16.75
CA ASP A 286 -0.02 13.41 -16.98
C ASP A 286 0.51 12.09 -16.40
N SER A 287 1.73 11.69 -16.79
CA SER A 287 2.46 10.54 -16.25
C SER A 287 3.93 10.87 -16.02
N TRP A 288 4.42 10.69 -14.80
CA TRP A 288 5.78 11.01 -14.38
C TRP A 288 6.57 9.77 -13.99
N TYR A 289 7.70 9.54 -14.63
CA TYR A 289 8.54 8.34 -14.45
C TYR A 289 9.80 8.60 -13.62
N GLN A 290 10.17 9.87 -13.40
CA GLN A 290 11.41 10.27 -12.72
C GLN A 290 11.42 10.02 -11.20
N PHE A 291 10.29 9.62 -10.62
CA PHE A 291 10.19 9.28 -9.21
C PHE A 291 10.43 7.79 -8.93
N SER A 292 10.54 6.94 -9.97
CA SER A 292 10.83 5.51 -9.84
C SER A 292 9.62 4.62 -9.47
N ARG A 293 9.86 3.48 -8.82
CA ARG A 293 8.88 2.48 -8.38
C ARG A 293 8.31 2.87 -7.01
N ILE A 294 7.42 3.82 -7.00
CA ILE A 294 6.94 4.49 -5.79
C ILE A 294 6.01 3.58 -4.98
N SER A 295 6.30 3.43 -3.69
CA SER A 295 5.45 2.76 -2.70
C SER A 295 4.50 3.74 -2.03
N GLY A 296 4.99 4.89 -1.55
CA GLY A 296 4.20 5.91 -0.88
C GLY A 296 4.45 7.29 -1.45
N ILE A 297 3.43 8.13 -1.46
CA ILE A 297 3.52 9.56 -1.81
C ILE A 297 2.81 10.40 -0.75
N HIS A 298 3.40 11.57 -0.48
CA HIS A 298 2.78 12.64 0.29
C HIS A 298 3.05 13.97 -0.41
N ILE A 299 2.07 14.85 -0.46
CA ILE A 299 2.21 16.18 -1.02
C ILE A 299 1.87 17.20 0.07
N ALA A 300 2.88 17.98 0.46
CA ALA A 300 2.73 19.02 1.45
C ALA A 300 1.92 20.22 0.90
N ALA A 301 1.47 21.10 1.79
CA ALA A 301 0.65 22.26 1.44
C ALA A 301 1.30 23.25 0.45
N ASP A 302 2.62 23.26 0.34
CA ASP A 302 3.39 24.05 -0.61
C ASP A 302 3.64 23.35 -1.97
N ASP A 303 3.05 22.15 -2.15
CA ASP A 303 3.24 21.23 -3.27
C ASP A 303 4.64 20.59 -3.32
N THR A 304 5.35 20.50 -2.20
CA THR A 304 6.50 19.61 -2.10
C THR A 304 6.01 18.16 -2.13
N LEU A 305 6.50 17.39 -3.11
CA LEU A 305 6.20 15.98 -3.30
C LEU A 305 7.28 15.12 -2.65
N TYR A 306 6.88 14.27 -1.73
CA TYR A 306 7.67 13.23 -1.11
C TYR A 306 7.26 11.88 -1.69
N ALA A 307 8.18 11.20 -2.35
CA ALA A 307 7.92 9.93 -3.03
C ALA A 307 8.94 8.88 -2.57
N ILE A 308 8.47 7.84 -1.88
CA ILE A 308 9.32 6.81 -1.31
C ILE A 308 9.28 5.53 -2.15
N ASP A 309 10.45 5.00 -2.48
CA ASP A 309 10.65 3.77 -3.23
C ASP A 309 11.30 2.72 -2.31
N SER A 310 10.54 1.73 -1.92
CA SER A 310 10.98 0.65 -1.02
C SER A 310 11.42 -0.61 -1.74
N GLU A 311 11.23 -0.72 -3.06
CA GLU A 311 11.36 -2.00 -3.75
C GLU A 311 12.22 -2.01 -5.01
N SER A 312 12.73 -0.87 -5.49
CA SER A 312 13.63 -0.89 -6.64
C SER A 312 14.86 -1.77 -6.38
N ASP A 313 15.12 -2.68 -7.28
CA ASP A 313 16.31 -3.51 -7.34
C ASP A 313 16.57 -3.93 -8.80
N ASP A 314 17.63 -4.72 -9.03
CA ASP A 314 18.02 -5.16 -10.37
C ASP A 314 16.96 -6.04 -11.07
N ASN A 315 16.02 -6.62 -10.32
CA ASN A 315 14.96 -7.45 -10.88
C ASN A 315 13.70 -6.63 -11.21
N TYR A 316 13.31 -5.69 -10.34
CA TYR A 316 12.05 -4.96 -10.46
C TYR A 316 12.18 -3.60 -11.12
N ASN A 317 13.35 -2.96 -11.01
CA ASN A 317 13.58 -1.63 -11.57
C ASN A 317 15.08 -1.40 -11.81
N PRO A 318 15.70 -2.10 -12.77
CA PRO A 318 17.15 -2.07 -12.98
C PRO A 318 17.69 -0.65 -13.13
N GLY A 319 18.83 -0.40 -12.45
CA GLY A 319 19.50 0.90 -12.45
C GLY A 319 18.94 1.92 -11.47
N TRP A 320 17.76 1.71 -10.91
CA TRP A 320 17.18 2.58 -9.88
C TRP A 320 17.51 2.08 -8.48
N ARG A 321 17.62 3.01 -7.53
CA ARG A 321 17.86 2.74 -6.12
C ARG A 321 16.63 3.02 -5.28
N LYS A 322 16.44 2.21 -4.23
CA LYS A 322 15.51 2.50 -3.15
C LYS A 322 15.90 3.81 -2.50
N GLY A 323 14.90 4.59 -2.10
CA GLY A 323 15.15 5.87 -1.47
C GLY A 323 13.94 6.79 -1.50
N LEU A 324 14.04 7.87 -0.74
CA LEU A 324 13.08 8.95 -0.77
C LEU A 324 13.52 9.99 -1.80
N ARG A 325 12.64 10.30 -2.75
CA ARG A 325 12.79 11.40 -3.69
C ARG A 325 11.90 12.54 -3.27
N VAL A 326 12.48 13.73 -3.15
CA VAL A 326 11.77 14.96 -2.81
C VAL A 326 11.81 15.88 -4.00
N GLY A 327 10.65 16.44 -4.37
CA GLY A 327 10.54 17.27 -5.56
C GLY A 327 9.28 18.11 -5.58
N SER A 328 8.86 18.55 -6.75
CA SER A 328 7.73 19.44 -6.95
C SER A 328 6.53 18.72 -7.55
N ALA A 329 5.38 18.77 -6.88
CA ALA A 329 4.11 18.35 -7.45
C ALA A 329 3.62 19.31 -8.57
N LYS A 330 4.19 20.51 -8.67
CA LYS A 330 3.84 21.46 -9.73
C LYS A 330 4.50 21.15 -11.06
N THR A 331 5.79 20.72 -11.02
CA THR A 331 6.63 20.59 -12.21
C THR A 331 7.14 19.18 -12.47
N GLY A 332 7.09 18.28 -11.48
CA GLY A 332 7.69 16.96 -11.55
C GLY A 332 9.21 16.95 -11.37
N GLU A 333 9.84 18.09 -11.11
CA GLU A 333 11.27 18.17 -10.85
C GLU A 333 11.61 17.43 -9.55
N VAL A 334 12.68 16.62 -9.56
CA VAL A 334 13.23 15.95 -8.38
C VAL A 334 14.43 16.75 -7.90
N TRP A 335 14.40 17.21 -6.64
CA TRP A 335 15.44 18.07 -6.06
C TRP A 335 16.45 17.30 -5.23
N TYR A 336 15.97 16.27 -4.47
CA TYR A 336 16.76 15.55 -3.50
C TYR A 336 16.53 14.05 -3.60
N PHE A 337 17.55 13.28 -3.24
CA PHE A 337 17.49 11.83 -3.10
C PHE A 337 18.12 11.40 -1.79
N VAL A 338 17.31 10.83 -0.89
CA VAL A 338 17.77 10.20 0.34
C VAL A 338 17.85 8.69 0.09
N PRO A 339 19.06 8.11 0.00
CA PRO A 339 19.23 6.70 -0.29
C PRO A 339 18.80 5.84 0.90
N GLU A 340 18.52 4.57 0.64
CA GLU A 340 18.27 3.58 1.69
C GLU A 340 19.41 3.58 2.72
N HIS A 341 19.05 3.41 3.99
CA HIS A 341 19.99 3.48 5.11
C HIS A 341 20.58 2.12 5.51
N VAL A 342 20.19 1.03 4.86
CA VAL A 342 20.76 -0.32 5.06
C VAL A 342 21.64 -0.65 3.87
N SER A 343 22.96 -0.46 4.05
CA SER A 343 23.96 -0.64 3.00
C SER A 343 24.38 -2.11 2.77
N LYS A 344 23.93 -3.05 3.60
CA LYS A 344 24.24 -4.47 3.43
C LYS A 344 22.95 -5.25 3.26
N ARG A 345 22.75 -5.84 2.08
CA ARG A 345 21.81 -6.94 1.90
C ARG A 345 22.17 -8.01 2.95
N ALA A 346 21.29 -8.28 3.90
CA ALA A 346 21.38 -9.50 4.64
C ALA A 346 21.25 -10.62 3.61
N SER A 347 22.32 -11.41 3.42
CA SER A 347 22.35 -12.51 2.48
C SER A 347 21.18 -13.44 2.76
N GLY A 348 20.24 -13.57 1.82
CA GLY A 348 19.10 -14.47 1.91
C GLY A 348 17.72 -13.81 2.09
N MET A 349 17.63 -12.52 2.34
CA MET A 349 16.34 -11.81 2.32
C MET A 349 16.24 -10.99 1.02
N GLY A 350 15.31 -11.35 0.15
CA GLY A 350 14.96 -10.53 -1.00
C GLY A 350 14.52 -9.15 -0.52
N GLY A 351 15.23 -8.17 -0.97
CA GLY A 351 15.25 -6.75 -0.69
C GLY A 351 13.94 -6.00 -0.46
N PHE A 352 13.13 -6.37 0.49
CA PHE A 352 11.97 -5.59 0.88
C PHE A 352 12.36 -4.54 1.94
N GLY A 353 12.01 -3.31 1.68
CA GLY A 353 11.65 -2.34 2.68
C GLY A 353 12.70 -1.77 3.62
N SER A 354 13.89 -1.43 3.17
CA SER A 354 14.80 -0.66 4.02
C SER A 354 14.62 0.86 3.94
N MET A 355 13.53 1.34 3.32
CA MET A 355 13.28 2.78 3.14
C MET A 355 11.87 3.24 3.50
N GLY A 356 11.00 2.35 3.82
CA GLY A 356 9.61 2.66 4.08
C GLY A 356 8.68 2.44 2.90
N GLU A 357 7.45 2.08 3.22
CA GLU A 357 6.37 1.86 2.25
C GLU A 357 5.38 3.02 2.26
N GLY A 358 4.99 3.52 3.43
CA GLY A 358 4.26 4.77 3.58
C GLY A 358 5.20 5.95 3.88
N VAL A 359 4.79 7.15 3.53
CA VAL A 359 5.52 8.39 3.77
C VAL A 359 4.58 9.54 4.06
N THR A 360 4.95 10.40 5.02
CA THR A 360 4.30 11.68 5.28
C THR A 360 5.33 12.72 5.73
N ALA A 361 4.95 13.99 5.80
CA ALA A 361 5.82 15.06 6.27
C ALA A 361 5.08 16.03 7.18
N ASP A 362 5.77 16.54 8.20
CA ASP A 362 5.25 17.59 9.07
C ASP A 362 5.48 19.00 8.48
N ALA A 363 4.87 20.00 9.12
CA ALA A 363 4.97 21.40 8.71
C ALA A 363 6.39 21.98 8.76
N GLN A 364 7.33 21.31 9.43
CA GLN A 364 8.75 21.67 9.51
C GLN A 364 9.59 20.98 8.42
N GLY A 365 8.96 20.12 7.61
CA GLY A 365 9.62 19.34 6.57
C GLY A 365 10.35 18.09 7.09
N ASN A 366 10.12 17.68 8.34
CA ASN A 366 10.54 16.35 8.77
C ASN A 366 9.68 15.31 8.06
N VAL A 367 10.32 14.28 7.54
CA VAL A 367 9.63 13.19 6.83
C VAL A 367 9.58 11.96 7.71
N TYR A 368 8.44 11.30 7.73
CA TYR A 368 8.24 10.05 8.47
C TYR A 368 7.94 8.93 7.48
N ALA A 369 8.63 7.81 7.63
CA ALA A 369 8.46 6.64 6.77
C ALA A 369 8.12 5.41 7.61
N GLY A 370 7.06 4.70 7.21
CA GLY A 370 6.68 3.42 7.80
C GLY A 370 7.40 2.28 7.09
N GLU A 371 8.12 1.43 7.83
CA GLU A 371 8.96 0.36 7.28
C GLU A 371 8.36 -1.02 7.51
N VAL A 372 8.25 -1.82 6.43
CA VAL A 372 7.66 -3.17 6.48
C VAL A 372 8.68 -4.28 6.72
N GLY A 373 9.94 -4.09 6.35
CA GLY A 373 11.02 -5.06 6.55
C GLY A 373 12.24 -4.79 5.66
N PRO A 374 13.45 -5.30 5.98
CA PRO A 374 13.81 -6.10 7.17
C PRO A 374 13.83 -5.29 8.47
N ILE A 375 13.73 -3.98 8.40
CA ILE A 375 13.60 -3.09 9.53
C ILE A 375 12.14 -2.69 9.60
N GLN A 376 11.55 -2.84 10.74
CA GLN A 376 10.14 -2.54 11.01
C GLN A 376 10.03 -1.29 11.87
N GLY A 377 8.90 -0.58 11.79
CA GLY A 377 8.62 0.61 12.60
C GLY A 377 8.67 1.92 11.83
N LEU A 378 9.03 3.00 12.51
CA LEU A 378 9.12 4.34 11.94
C LEU A 378 10.56 4.83 11.85
N THR A 379 10.88 5.43 10.70
CA THR A 379 12.10 6.22 10.49
C THR A 379 11.73 7.67 10.24
N LYS A 380 12.40 8.59 10.92
CA LYS A 380 12.25 10.04 10.72
C LYS A 380 13.48 10.60 9.98
N PHE A 381 13.23 11.42 8.98
CA PHE A 381 14.27 12.17 8.27
C PHE A 381 14.12 13.65 8.63
N VAL A 382 15.17 14.22 9.21
CA VAL A 382 15.18 15.60 9.70
C VAL A 382 15.98 16.46 8.73
N PRO A 383 15.44 17.60 8.22
CA PRO A 383 16.21 18.50 7.37
C PRO A 383 17.43 19.01 8.11
N ARG A 384 18.62 18.91 7.49
CA ARG A 384 19.83 19.53 8.01
C ARG A 384 19.70 21.03 7.85
N LEU A 385 19.77 21.76 8.94
CA LEU A 385 19.81 23.22 8.87
C LEU A 385 20.94 23.63 7.94
N LYS A 386 20.65 24.47 6.94
CA LYS A 386 21.70 25.12 6.15
C LYS A 386 22.54 25.92 7.16
N LYS A 387 23.78 25.47 7.38
CA LYS A 387 24.76 26.26 8.14
C LYS A 387 25.11 27.55 7.40
#